data_204a7c400c1e6826e2cb0559d3fecdd4
#
_entry.id   204a7c400c1e6826e2cb0559d3fecdd4
#
_cell.length_a   1.000
_cell.length_b   1.000
_cell.length_c   1.000
_cell.angle_alpha   90.00
_cell.angle_beta   90.00
_cell.angle_gamma   90.00
#
_symmetry.space_group_name_H-M   'P 1'
#
loop_
_entity.id
_entity.type
_entity.pdbx_description
1 polymer ?
#
loop_
_entity_poly.entity_id
_entity_poly.type
_entity_poly.pdbx_seq_one_letter_code
_entity_poly.pdbx_strand_id
1 'polypeptide(L)'
;MSVLREGLGRYLSPAALETLGRARIGIAGAGGLGSNVAMLLLRSGIRHFVLVDRDRVEASNLNRQFYWPEDVGKRKAEALMNRLSQIEPGVDCRCHAVAVNASNAVSLFSDCDVVVEALDEAGHKAAFSALWLGVGYYVVAASGLGGYGLPPMQVRNLGKSFVCVGDFATAADVDAPPLAPRVMQAAALQADAVLAHILISKQN
;
A
#
# COMPACT_ATOMS: atom_id res chain seq x y z
N MET A 1 8.82 19.80 14.45
CA MET A 1 8.25 18.41 14.53
C MET A 1 6.80 18.54 14.07
N SER A 2 6.26 17.62 13.26
CA SER A 2 4.85 17.68 12.88
C SER A 2 3.94 17.23 14.02
N VAL A 3 2.67 17.68 14.00
CA VAL A 3 1.66 17.30 15.00
C VAL A 3 1.46 15.77 15.03
N LEU A 4 1.48 15.12 13.86
CA LEU A 4 1.38 13.66 13.77
C LEU A 4 2.57 12.98 14.47
N ARG A 5 3.80 13.43 14.22
CA ARG A 5 4.99 12.85 14.84
C ARG A 5 5.04 13.07 16.35
N GLU A 6 4.58 14.23 16.82
CA GLU A 6 4.44 14.52 18.24
C GLU A 6 3.45 13.55 18.90
N GLY A 7 2.29 13.34 18.29
CA GLY A 7 1.28 12.39 18.75
C GLY A 7 1.80 10.95 18.81
N LEU A 8 2.52 10.52 17.76
CA LEU A 8 3.14 9.18 17.73
C LEU A 8 4.19 8.98 18.82
N GLY A 9 4.90 10.02 19.21
CA GLY A 9 5.91 9.99 20.27
C GLY A 9 5.36 9.62 21.66
N ARG A 10 4.03 9.59 21.84
CA ARG A 10 3.39 9.07 23.07
C ARG A 10 3.34 7.54 23.13
N TYR A 11 3.50 6.87 21.98
CA TYR A 11 3.31 5.42 21.85
C TYR A 11 4.56 4.71 21.34
N LEU A 12 5.43 5.42 20.60
CA LEU A 12 6.61 4.86 19.96
C LEU A 12 7.88 5.46 20.56
N SER A 13 8.91 4.63 20.70
CA SER A 13 10.23 5.12 21.10
C SER A 13 10.85 6.04 20.04
N PRO A 14 11.77 6.94 20.41
CA PRO A 14 12.49 7.78 19.42
C PRO A 14 13.17 6.96 18.32
N ALA A 15 13.75 5.79 18.66
CA ALA A 15 14.39 4.90 17.71
C ALA A 15 13.38 4.29 16.71
N ALA A 16 12.20 3.86 17.19
CA ALA A 16 11.14 3.34 16.31
C ALA A 16 10.62 4.44 15.36
N LEU A 17 10.40 5.65 15.86
CA LEU A 17 9.99 6.80 15.05
C LEU A 17 11.04 7.18 14.00
N GLU A 18 12.31 7.06 14.32
CA GLU A 18 13.39 7.31 13.38
C GLU A 18 13.44 6.22 12.30
N THR A 19 13.34 4.96 12.69
CA THR A 19 13.30 3.81 11.78
C THR A 19 12.15 3.93 10.77
N LEU A 20 10.92 4.18 11.26
CA LEU A 20 9.76 4.40 10.40
C LEU A 20 9.91 5.62 9.50
N GLY A 21 10.43 6.73 10.04
CA GLY A 21 10.61 7.97 9.31
C GLY A 21 11.66 7.92 8.21
N ARG A 22 12.59 6.94 8.23
CA ARG A 22 13.60 6.72 7.19
C ARG A 22 13.17 5.70 6.15
N ALA A 23 12.26 4.80 6.51
CA ALA A 23 11.83 3.75 5.61
C ALA A 23 11.11 4.31 4.38
N ARG A 24 11.43 3.79 3.19
CA ARG A 24 10.79 4.13 1.93
C ARG A 24 9.95 2.97 1.43
N ILE A 25 8.68 3.25 1.17
CA ILE A 25 7.70 2.24 0.75
C ILE A 25 7.28 2.48 -0.69
N GLY A 26 7.47 1.47 -1.53
CA GLY A 26 6.92 1.43 -2.88
C GLY A 26 5.48 0.92 -2.86
N ILE A 27 4.59 1.59 -3.57
CA ILE A 27 3.19 1.17 -3.72
C ILE A 27 2.86 1.07 -5.20
N ALA A 28 2.69 -0.15 -5.67
CA ALA A 28 2.28 -0.48 -7.02
C ALA A 28 0.74 -0.54 -7.09
N GLY A 29 0.14 0.51 -7.63
CA GLY A 29 -1.30 0.73 -7.65
C GLY A 29 -1.79 1.63 -6.50
N ALA A 30 -2.50 2.72 -6.83
CA ALA A 30 -3.10 3.65 -5.88
C ALA A 30 -4.64 3.52 -5.83
N GLY A 31 -5.14 2.29 -6.02
CA GLY A 31 -6.54 1.94 -5.94
C GLY A 31 -7.04 1.70 -4.51
N GLY A 32 -7.99 0.77 -4.36
CA GLY A 32 -8.62 0.43 -3.07
C GLY A 32 -7.63 0.00 -2.01
N LEU A 33 -6.66 -0.84 -2.36
CA LEU A 33 -5.60 -1.26 -1.44
C LEU A 33 -4.59 -0.14 -1.25
N GLY A 34 -3.88 0.24 -2.31
CA GLY A 34 -2.70 1.10 -2.20
C GLY A 34 -2.98 2.48 -1.60
N SER A 35 -4.12 3.11 -1.91
CA SER A 35 -4.46 4.40 -1.32
C SER A 35 -4.69 4.31 0.20
N ASN A 36 -5.35 3.24 0.66
CA ASN A 36 -5.57 3.01 2.08
C ASN A 36 -4.29 2.58 2.79
N VAL A 37 -3.46 1.70 2.19
CA VAL A 37 -2.14 1.33 2.75
C VAL A 37 -1.26 2.56 2.93
N ALA A 38 -1.17 3.44 1.93
CA ALA A 38 -0.39 4.68 2.04
C ALA A 38 -0.85 5.56 3.21
N MET A 39 -2.15 5.75 3.35
CA MET A 39 -2.75 6.50 4.46
C MET A 39 -2.45 5.87 5.81
N LEU A 40 -2.61 4.55 5.94
CA LEU A 40 -2.36 3.82 7.18
C LEU A 40 -0.89 3.88 7.59
N LEU A 41 0.02 3.67 6.64
CA LEU A 41 1.46 3.74 6.87
C LEU A 41 1.92 5.16 7.24
N LEU A 42 1.40 6.20 6.55
CA LEU A 42 1.70 7.59 6.90
C LEU A 42 1.29 7.89 8.34
N ARG A 43 0.07 7.50 8.74
CA ARG A 43 -0.45 7.68 10.10
C ARG A 43 0.36 6.91 11.15
N SER A 44 1.08 5.87 10.74
CA SER A 44 1.97 5.07 11.58
C SER A 44 3.42 5.59 11.62
N GLY A 45 3.75 6.64 10.85
CA GLY A 45 5.05 7.32 10.91
C GLY A 45 5.95 7.14 9.69
N ILE A 46 5.54 6.38 8.66
CA ILE A 46 6.24 6.32 7.36
C ILE A 46 6.08 7.67 6.67
N ARG A 47 7.17 8.17 6.06
CA ARG A 47 7.19 9.49 5.42
C ARG A 47 7.69 9.51 3.99
N HIS A 48 8.24 8.40 3.49
CA HIS A 48 8.79 8.32 2.14
C HIS A 48 8.04 7.27 1.34
N PHE A 49 7.44 7.69 0.22
CA PHE A 49 6.66 6.83 -0.66
C PHE A 49 7.11 6.96 -2.11
N VAL A 50 7.00 5.85 -2.84
CA VAL A 50 7.01 5.81 -4.30
C VAL A 50 5.64 5.30 -4.72
N LEU A 51 4.81 6.18 -5.28
CA LEU A 51 3.43 5.91 -5.67
C LEU A 51 3.36 5.75 -7.19
N VAL A 52 2.96 4.57 -7.67
CA VAL A 52 2.90 4.27 -9.11
C VAL A 52 1.48 3.84 -9.47
N ASP A 53 0.81 4.63 -10.32
CA ASP A 53 -0.52 4.33 -10.83
C ASP A 53 -0.76 5.10 -12.13
N ARG A 54 -1.27 4.41 -13.17
CA ARG A 54 -1.54 5.04 -14.48
C ARG A 54 -2.89 5.75 -14.56
N ASP A 55 -3.83 5.42 -13.66
CA ASP A 55 -5.23 5.78 -13.77
C ASP A 55 -5.55 7.17 -13.21
N ARG A 56 -6.78 7.59 -13.50
CA ARG A 56 -7.42 8.74 -12.87
C ARG A 56 -8.44 8.28 -11.84
N VAL A 57 -8.72 9.17 -10.89
CA VAL A 57 -9.80 8.95 -9.92
C VAL A 57 -11.15 9.04 -10.62
N GLU A 58 -12.01 8.07 -10.39
CA GLU A 58 -13.38 7.99 -10.89
C GLU A 58 -14.39 8.04 -9.73
N ALA A 59 -15.62 8.43 -10.01
CA ALA A 59 -16.70 8.44 -9.00
C ALA A 59 -16.92 7.05 -8.38
N SER A 60 -16.80 5.98 -9.18
CA SER A 60 -16.89 4.57 -8.76
C SER A 60 -15.80 4.16 -7.76
N ASN A 61 -14.74 4.94 -7.64
CA ASN A 61 -13.63 4.65 -6.72
C ASN A 61 -13.90 5.13 -5.30
N LEU A 62 -14.75 6.14 -5.14
CA LEU A 62 -15.00 6.81 -3.86
C LEU A 62 -15.61 5.90 -2.79
N ASN A 63 -16.19 4.78 -3.19
CA ASN A 63 -16.76 3.80 -2.27
C ASN A 63 -15.73 3.04 -1.42
N ARG A 64 -14.43 3.05 -1.81
CA ARG A 64 -13.40 2.22 -1.16
C ARG A 64 -11.96 2.75 -1.24
N GLN A 65 -11.71 3.83 -2.02
CA GLN A 65 -10.38 4.42 -2.19
C GLN A 65 -10.27 5.70 -1.37
N PHE A 66 -9.07 6.05 -0.95
CA PHE A 66 -8.79 7.23 -0.12
C PHE A 66 -8.77 8.52 -0.97
N TYR A 67 -9.91 8.81 -1.58
CA TYR A 67 -10.15 10.01 -2.40
C TYR A 67 -11.47 10.67 -2.03
N TRP A 68 -11.60 11.94 -2.40
CA TRP A 68 -12.78 12.77 -2.20
C TRP A 68 -13.43 13.15 -3.54
N PRO A 69 -14.67 13.63 -3.55
CA PRO A 69 -15.36 14.04 -4.79
C PRO A 69 -14.55 15.02 -5.66
N GLU A 70 -13.82 15.96 -5.04
CA GLU A 70 -12.99 16.92 -5.76
C GLU A 70 -11.71 16.33 -6.37
N ASP A 71 -11.42 15.06 -6.15
CA ASP A 71 -10.28 14.36 -6.77
C ASP A 71 -10.67 13.69 -8.09
N VAL A 72 -11.98 13.55 -8.37
CA VAL A 72 -12.45 12.92 -9.60
C VAL A 72 -11.82 13.60 -10.83
N GLY A 73 -11.27 12.79 -11.72
CA GLY A 73 -10.55 13.22 -12.92
C GLY A 73 -9.05 13.47 -12.75
N LYS A 74 -8.53 13.63 -11.52
CA LYS A 74 -7.08 13.79 -11.25
C LYS A 74 -6.34 12.45 -11.39
N ARG A 75 -5.03 12.49 -11.68
CA ARG A 75 -4.17 11.30 -11.62
C ARG A 75 -4.16 10.73 -10.19
N LYS A 76 -4.36 9.41 -10.05
CA LYS A 76 -4.46 8.75 -8.72
C LYS A 76 -3.22 8.99 -7.86
N ALA A 77 -2.02 8.79 -8.39
CA ALA A 77 -0.78 8.98 -7.64
C ALA A 77 -0.63 10.41 -7.10
N GLU A 78 -0.93 11.43 -7.93
CA GLU A 78 -0.87 12.84 -7.55
C GLU A 78 -1.97 13.23 -6.55
N ALA A 79 -3.20 12.74 -6.76
CA ALA A 79 -4.31 12.98 -5.84
C ALA A 79 -4.02 12.36 -4.47
N LEU A 80 -3.46 11.14 -4.43
CA LEU A 80 -3.06 10.48 -3.19
C LEU A 80 -1.97 11.27 -2.47
N MET A 81 -0.92 11.69 -3.17
CA MET A 81 0.12 12.55 -2.59
C MET A 81 -0.48 13.80 -1.93
N ASN A 82 -1.41 14.48 -2.62
CA ASN A 82 -2.07 15.67 -2.08
C ASN A 82 -2.88 15.35 -0.81
N ARG A 83 -3.56 14.19 -0.74
CA ARG A 83 -4.29 13.76 0.47
C ARG A 83 -3.34 13.42 1.62
N LEU A 84 -2.24 12.74 1.32
CA LEU A 84 -1.22 12.43 2.33
C LEU A 84 -0.58 13.72 2.89
N SER A 85 -0.31 14.70 2.04
CA SER A 85 0.26 16.00 2.43
C SER A 85 -0.67 16.82 3.35
N GLN A 86 -1.99 16.62 3.26
CA GLN A 86 -2.95 17.24 4.20
C GLN A 86 -2.86 16.65 5.60
N ILE A 87 -2.44 15.36 5.72
CA ILE A 87 -2.24 14.71 7.02
C ILE A 87 -0.85 15.06 7.58
N GLU A 88 0.19 14.99 6.73
CA GLU A 88 1.59 15.24 7.08
C GLU A 88 2.26 16.08 5.99
N PRO A 89 2.35 17.42 6.18
CA PRO A 89 2.91 18.31 5.16
C PRO A 89 4.36 18.02 4.76
N GLY A 90 5.10 17.31 5.61
CA GLY A 90 6.49 16.92 5.35
C GLY A 90 6.64 15.54 4.71
N VAL A 91 5.57 14.94 4.17
CA VAL A 91 5.66 13.66 3.47
C VAL A 91 6.42 13.82 2.14
N ASP A 92 7.32 12.88 1.86
CA ASP A 92 8.06 12.79 0.59
C ASP A 92 7.42 11.70 -0.29
N CYS A 93 6.74 12.11 -1.36
CA CYS A 93 6.09 11.21 -2.30
C CYS A 93 6.65 11.42 -3.71
N ARG A 94 7.28 10.39 -4.26
CA ARG A 94 7.59 10.33 -5.69
C ARG A 94 6.44 9.67 -6.42
N CYS A 95 5.82 10.38 -7.37
CA CYS A 95 4.64 9.95 -8.09
C CYS A 95 4.98 9.63 -9.54
N HIS A 96 4.55 8.45 -10.01
CA HIS A 96 4.72 8.01 -11.39
C HIS A 96 3.36 7.63 -11.98
N ALA A 97 2.90 8.40 -12.97
CA ALA A 97 1.64 8.18 -13.67
C ALA A 97 1.81 7.20 -14.84
N VAL A 98 2.33 6.00 -14.55
CA VAL A 98 2.63 4.95 -15.53
C VAL A 98 2.08 3.60 -15.07
N ALA A 99 1.89 2.68 -16.03
CA ALA A 99 1.60 1.29 -15.71
C ALA A 99 2.86 0.60 -15.18
N VAL A 100 2.73 -0.14 -14.08
CA VAL A 100 3.79 -1.01 -13.57
C VAL A 100 3.83 -2.29 -14.40
N ASN A 101 5.02 -2.68 -14.83
CA ASN A 101 5.26 -3.92 -15.57
C ASN A 101 6.66 -4.46 -15.29
N ALA A 102 6.98 -5.64 -15.84
CA ALA A 102 8.27 -6.30 -15.58
C ALA A 102 9.50 -5.48 -16.04
N SER A 103 9.36 -4.61 -17.04
CA SER A 103 10.49 -3.82 -17.56
C SER A 103 10.80 -2.58 -16.73
N ASN A 104 9.86 -2.04 -15.96
CA ASN A 104 10.04 -0.81 -15.20
C ASN A 104 9.95 -0.96 -13.68
N ALA A 105 9.36 -2.07 -13.18
CA ALA A 105 9.11 -2.24 -11.75
C ALA A 105 10.39 -2.13 -10.91
N VAL A 106 11.47 -2.82 -11.31
CA VAL A 106 12.73 -2.81 -10.56
C VAL A 106 13.32 -1.39 -10.49
N SER A 107 13.32 -0.64 -11.59
CA SER A 107 13.85 0.73 -11.60
C SER A 107 12.99 1.71 -10.80
N LEU A 108 11.66 1.55 -10.86
CA LEU A 108 10.72 2.41 -10.12
C LEU A 108 10.87 2.28 -8.60
N PHE A 109 11.13 1.07 -8.11
CA PHE A 109 11.18 0.78 -6.67
C PHE A 109 12.57 0.43 -6.15
N SER A 110 13.64 0.74 -6.89
CA SER A 110 15.02 0.31 -6.62
C SER A 110 15.56 0.74 -5.25
N ASP A 111 15.06 1.82 -4.68
CA ASP A 111 15.47 2.35 -3.38
C ASP A 111 14.39 2.20 -2.28
N CYS A 112 13.39 1.35 -2.52
CA CYS A 112 12.38 1.04 -1.52
C CYS A 112 12.82 -0.10 -0.60
N ASP A 113 12.56 0.02 0.69
CA ASP A 113 12.79 -1.03 1.69
C ASP A 113 11.73 -2.15 1.57
N VAL A 114 10.49 -1.78 1.22
CA VAL A 114 9.35 -2.70 1.04
C VAL A 114 8.56 -2.26 -0.19
N VAL A 115 8.04 -3.24 -0.92
CA VAL A 115 7.12 -2.99 -2.02
C VAL A 115 5.76 -3.61 -1.72
N VAL A 116 4.71 -2.78 -1.78
CA VAL A 116 3.31 -3.21 -1.65
C VAL A 116 2.72 -3.41 -3.04
N GLU A 117 2.30 -4.64 -3.31
CA GLU A 117 1.52 -4.97 -4.50
C GLU A 117 0.04 -4.68 -4.22
N ALA A 118 -0.51 -3.71 -4.94
CA ALA A 118 -1.88 -3.24 -4.83
C ALA A 118 -2.58 -3.12 -6.20
N LEU A 119 -2.12 -3.92 -7.17
CA LEU A 119 -2.69 -4.00 -8.51
C LEU A 119 -4.04 -4.74 -8.48
N ASP A 120 -4.90 -4.48 -9.44
CA ASP A 120 -6.24 -5.07 -9.55
C ASP A 120 -6.30 -6.26 -10.52
N GLU A 121 -5.51 -6.24 -11.61
CA GLU A 121 -5.51 -7.30 -12.62
C GLU A 121 -4.70 -8.53 -12.19
N ALA A 122 -5.33 -9.71 -12.13
CA ALA A 122 -4.70 -10.95 -11.66
C ALA A 122 -3.43 -11.33 -12.44
N GLY A 123 -3.40 -11.11 -13.75
CA GLY A 123 -2.21 -11.36 -14.57
C GLY A 123 -1.03 -10.45 -14.22
N HIS A 124 -1.29 -9.17 -13.98
CA HIS A 124 -0.29 -8.20 -13.55
C HIS A 124 0.22 -8.51 -12.14
N LYS A 125 -0.67 -8.92 -11.22
CA LYS A 125 -0.29 -9.33 -9.86
C LYS A 125 0.66 -10.52 -9.87
N ALA A 126 0.36 -11.57 -10.64
CA ALA A 126 1.18 -12.76 -10.73
C ALA A 126 2.57 -12.46 -11.32
N ALA A 127 2.62 -11.72 -12.42
CA ALA A 127 3.88 -11.30 -13.07
C ALA A 127 4.73 -10.41 -12.15
N PHE A 128 4.09 -9.47 -11.45
CA PHE A 128 4.75 -8.59 -10.49
C PHE A 128 5.33 -9.41 -9.32
N SER A 129 4.53 -10.28 -8.71
CA SER A 129 4.98 -11.12 -7.59
C SER A 129 6.13 -12.05 -7.97
N ALA A 130 6.06 -12.67 -9.15
CA ALA A 130 7.13 -13.54 -9.66
C ALA A 130 8.46 -12.79 -9.87
N LEU A 131 8.41 -11.56 -10.39
CA LEU A 131 9.58 -10.71 -10.56
C LEU A 131 10.29 -10.45 -9.23
N TRP A 132 9.55 -10.11 -8.19
CA TRP A 132 10.10 -9.69 -6.90
C TRP A 132 10.64 -10.84 -6.07
N LEU A 133 10.08 -12.05 -6.20
CA LEU A 133 10.62 -13.25 -5.56
C LEU A 133 12.07 -13.54 -5.96
N GLY A 134 12.48 -13.12 -7.19
CA GLY A 134 13.84 -13.29 -7.69
C GLY A 134 14.85 -12.20 -7.30
N VAL A 135 14.40 -11.04 -6.80
CA VAL A 135 15.24 -9.83 -6.63
C VAL A 135 15.56 -9.51 -5.17
N GLY A 136 15.01 -10.27 -4.21
CA GLY A 136 15.36 -10.15 -2.78
C GLY A 136 14.71 -9.00 -2.01
N TYR A 137 13.70 -8.34 -2.58
CA TYR A 137 12.91 -7.32 -1.88
C TYR A 137 11.85 -7.95 -0.96
N TYR A 138 11.49 -7.23 0.11
CA TYR A 138 10.34 -7.61 0.90
C TYR A 138 9.06 -7.10 0.23
N VAL A 139 8.15 -8.02 -0.09
CA VAL A 139 6.91 -7.73 -0.82
C VAL A 139 5.70 -8.11 0.02
N VAL A 140 4.71 -7.22 0.03
CA VAL A 140 3.42 -7.47 0.65
C VAL A 140 2.32 -7.36 -0.41
N ALA A 141 1.73 -8.50 -0.75
CA ALA A 141 0.68 -8.62 -1.77
C ALA A 141 -0.70 -8.88 -1.13
N ALA A 142 -1.77 -8.83 -1.95
CA ALA A 142 -3.11 -9.19 -1.52
C ALA A 142 -3.82 -10.08 -2.54
N SER A 143 -4.68 -11.01 -2.06
CA SER A 143 -5.45 -11.92 -2.91
C SER A 143 -6.79 -12.29 -2.24
N GLY A 144 -7.90 -12.05 -2.96
CA GLY A 144 -9.25 -12.34 -2.48
C GLY A 144 -9.76 -11.29 -1.48
N LEU A 145 -10.52 -10.30 -1.99
CA LEU A 145 -11.09 -9.20 -1.20
C LEU A 145 -12.48 -8.75 -1.67
N GLY A 146 -13.09 -9.51 -2.57
CA GLY A 146 -14.43 -9.23 -3.05
C GLY A 146 -15.51 -9.52 -2.00
N GLY A 147 -16.69 -8.97 -2.23
CA GLY A 147 -17.90 -9.27 -1.49
C GLY A 147 -17.96 -8.73 -0.05
N TYR A 148 -18.77 -9.38 0.76
CA TYR A 148 -19.02 -9.06 2.17
C TYR A 148 -19.41 -10.32 2.94
N GLY A 149 -19.26 -10.34 4.29
CA GLY A 149 -19.65 -11.46 5.15
C GLY A 149 -18.99 -12.81 4.83
N LEU A 150 -17.97 -12.81 4.03
CA LEU A 150 -17.24 -14.00 3.56
C LEU A 150 -16.14 -14.41 4.54
N PRO A 151 -15.39 -15.50 4.26
CA PRO A 151 -14.33 -15.95 5.16
C PRO A 151 -13.41 -14.82 5.63
N PRO A 152 -12.87 -14.90 6.84
CA PRO A 152 -12.00 -13.86 7.38
C PRO A 152 -10.75 -13.71 6.53
N MET A 153 -10.20 -12.47 6.51
CA MET A 153 -8.89 -12.21 5.93
C MET A 153 -7.81 -12.94 6.70
N GLN A 154 -6.82 -13.45 6.00
CA GLN A 154 -5.68 -14.19 6.53
C GLN A 154 -4.39 -13.52 6.10
N VAL A 155 -3.33 -13.75 6.85
CA VAL A 155 -1.96 -13.39 6.49
C VAL A 155 -1.18 -14.67 6.25
N ARG A 156 -0.55 -14.81 5.08
CA ARG A 156 0.28 -15.96 4.71
C ARG A 156 1.68 -15.52 4.37
N ASN A 157 2.66 -16.07 5.08
CA ASN A 157 4.07 -15.91 4.73
C ASN A 157 4.42 -16.95 3.65
N LEU A 158 4.78 -16.47 2.47
CA LEU A 158 5.15 -17.30 1.32
C LEU A 158 6.68 -17.26 1.11
N GLY A 159 7.43 -17.53 2.18
CA GLY A 159 8.88 -17.44 2.22
C GLY A 159 9.37 -16.32 3.15
N LYS A 160 10.68 -16.00 3.07
CA LYS A 160 11.33 -15.04 3.98
C LYS A 160 11.01 -13.57 3.64
N SER A 161 10.66 -13.28 2.39
CA SER A 161 10.52 -11.92 1.88
C SER A 161 9.18 -11.66 1.16
N PHE A 162 8.21 -12.56 1.29
CA PHE A 162 6.93 -12.40 0.61
C PHE A 162 5.77 -12.74 1.56
N VAL A 163 4.90 -11.75 1.77
CA VAL A 163 3.65 -11.88 2.55
C VAL A 163 2.47 -11.65 1.62
N CYS A 164 1.45 -12.48 1.71
CA CYS A 164 0.19 -12.27 1.01
C CYS A 164 -0.97 -12.22 2.01
N VAL A 165 -1.86 -11.25 1.85
CA VAL A 165 -3.04 -11.06 2.70
C VAL A 165 -4.32 -11.24 1.90
N GLY A 166 -5.41 -11.68 2.53
CA GLY A 166 -6.71 -11.82 1.86
C GLY A 166 -7.46 -13.06 2.31
N ASP A 167 -8.58 -13.35 1.68
CA ASP A 167 -9.31 -14.63 1.91
C ASP A 167 -8.85 -15.75 0.96
N PHE A 168 -8.06 -15.42 -0.07
CA PHE A 168 -7.49 -16.33 -1.07
C PHE A 168 -8.51 -17.07 -1.93
N ALA A 169 -9.76 -16.66 -1.90
CA ALA A 169 -10.85 -17.34 -2.56
C ALA A 169 -11.74 -16.42 -3.40
N THR A 170 -12.00 -15.18 -2.93
CA THR A 170 -13.03 -14.33 -3.51
C THR A 170 -12.42 -13.24 -4.37
N ALA A 171 -12.44 -13.43 -5.68
CA ALA A 171 -12.13 -12.36 -6.63
C ALA A 171 -13.17 -11.23 -6.53
N ALA A 172 -12.74 -10.00 -6.75
CA ALA A 172 -13.67 -8.87 -6.83
C ALA A 172 -14.28 -8.84 -8.24
N ASP A 173 -15.61 -8.98 -8.32
CA ASP A 173 -16.38 -8.92 -9.58
C ASP A 173 -17.77 -8.33 -9.32
N VAL A 174 -18.72 -8.54 -10.27
CA VAL A 174 -20.10 -8.03 -10.16
C VAL A 174 -20.89 -8.72 -9.05
N ASP A 175 -20.66 -10.01 -8.85
CA ASP A 175 -21.36 -10.83 -7.84
C ASP A 175 -20.72 -10.67 -6.45
N ALA A 176 -19.44 -10.35 -6.42
CA ALA A 176 -18.66 -10.08 -5.22
C ALA A 176 -17.96 -8.71 -5.30
N PRO A 177 -18.70 -7.59 -5.26
CA PRO A 177 -18.15 -6.26 -5.50
C PRO A 177 -17.14 -5.85 -4.42
N PRO A 178 -16.09 -5.09 -4.78
CA PRO A 178 -15.10 -4.61 -3.83
C PRO A 178 -15.69 -3.48 -2.99
N LEU A 179 -16.06 -3.79 -1.74
CA LEU A 179 -16.61 -2.84 -0.78
C LEU A 179 -15.58 -2.42 0.27
N ALA A 180 -15.71 -1.19 0.77
CA ALA A 180 -14.76 -0.59 1.70
C ALA A 180 -14.37 -1.49 2.88
N PRO A 181 -15.27 -2.15 3.63
CA PRO A 181 -14.88 -2.91 4.82
C PRO A 181 -13.86 -4.01 4.53
N ARG A 182 -14.04 -4.79 3.46
CA ARG A 182 -13.12 -5.88 3.12
C ARG A 182 -11.83 -5.36 2.51
N VAL A 183 -11.93 -4.36 1.64
CA VAL A 183 -10.75 -3.70 1.04
C VAL A 183 -9.89 -3.06 2.13
N MET A 184 -10.50 -2.39 3.11
CA MET A 184 -9.78 -1.79 4.24
C MET A 184 -9.18 -2.83 5.19
N GLN A 185 -9.85 -3.96 5.44
CA GLN A 185 -9.26 -5.06 6.21
C GLN A 185 -7.97 -5.57 5.55
N ALA A 186 -8.00 -5.83 4.24
CA ALA A 186 -6.83 -6.28 3.51
C ALA A 186 -5.72 -5.21 3.51
N ALA A 187 -6.06 -3.94 3.28
CA ALA A 187 -5.11 -2.83 3.33
C ALA A 187 -4.48 -2.66 4.73
N ALA A 188 -5.27 -2.84 5.79
CA ALA A 188 -4.77 -2.79 7.16
C ALA A 188 -3.78 -3.93 7.45
N LEU A 189 -4.07 -5.15 7.00
CA LEU A 189 -3.15 -6.29 7.13
C LEU A 189 -1.88 -6.11 6.29
N GLN A 190 -1.97 -5.51 5.09
CA GLN A 190 -0.78 -5.17 4.32
C GLN A 190 0.08 -4.12 5.06
N ALA A 191 -0.54 -3.06 5.58
CA ALA A 191 0.18 -2.02 6.32
C ALA A 191 0.82 -2.59 7.59
N ASP A 192 0.12 -3.46 8.33
CA ASP A 192 0.65 -4.12 9.54
C ASP A 192 1.86 -5.00 9.21
N ALA A 193 1.80 -5.80 8.13
CA ALA A 193 2.93 -6.61 7.67
C ALA A 193 4.15 -5.77 7.28
N VAL A 194 3.94 -4.60 6.64
CA VAL A 194 5.02 -3.63 6.36
C VAL A 194 5.64 -3.11 7.64
N LEU A 195 4.84 -2.67 8.60
CA LEU A 195 5.33 -2.15 9.89
C LEU A 195 6.09 -3.21 10.68
N ALA A 196 5.57 -4.44 10.72
CA ALA A 196 6.22 -5.57 11.39
C ALA A 196 7.61 -5.84 10.77
N HIS A 197 7.72 -5.84 9.44
CA HIS A 197 9.01 -6.01 8.77
C HIS A 197 9.99 -4.89 9.14
N ILE A 198 9.57 -3.63 9.04
CA ILE A 198 10.43 -2.46 9.29
C ILE A 198 10.90 -2.40 10.75
N LEU A 199 10.02 -2.69 11.71
CA LEU A 199 10.32 -2.53 13.13
C LEU A 199 10.98 -3.77 13.76
N ILE A 200 10.68 -4.98 13.28
CA ILE A 200 11.18 -6.22 13.88
C ILE A 200 12.45 -6.70 13.19
N SER A 201 12.47 -6.71 11.84
CA SER A 201 13.61 -7.26 11.09
C SER A 201 14.88 -6.41 11.16
N LYS A 202 14.77 -5.12 11.51
CA LYS A 202 15.94 -4.22 11.67
C LYS A 202 16.47 -4.18 13.12
N GLN A 203 15.92 -5.01 14.03
CA GLN A 203 16.43 -5.16 15.41
C GLN A 203 17.34 -6.39 15.58
N ASN A 204 17.47 -7.24 14.57
CA ASN A 204 18.37 -8.38 14.48
C ASN A 204 19.47 -8.12 13.44
#